data_8efca010a1f5a7045ad33c0a690b5933
#
_entry.id   8efca010a1f5a7045ad33c0a690b5933
#
_cell.length_a   1.000
_cell.length_b   1.000
_cell.length_c   1.000
_cell.angle_alpha   90.00
_cell.angle_beta   90.00
_cell.angle_gamma   90.00
#
_symmetry.space_group_name_H-M   'P 1'
#
loop_
_entity.id
_entity.type
_entity.pdbx_description
1 polymer ?
#
loop_
_entity_poly.entity_id
_entity_poly.type
_entity_poly.pdbx_seq_one_letter_code
_entity_poly.pdbx_strand_id
1 'polypeptide(L)'
;MKQSVGHRIFLLSPAYAGGERARMILRGQAQFPLARQLRGKSGAPIADVFTFLSGLYFRGKIAYAKAFARAPRGTSGVLVITPTRGLIDARTRIHLDDLREFAEVDIHENDPRYRMPIDRDARLLGKKLSDQSEVILLGSIATGKYVDVLLANFGQRLRFPADFVGRGDMSRGGLMLRCAADLQELSYLPVAGAIVNGKRPPKLAPRRYTGHFASGD
;
A
#
# COMPACT_ATOMS: atom_id res chain seq x y z
N MET A 1 -11.79 -4.64 -32.83
CA MET A 1 -10.59 -4.87 -31.99
C MET A 1 -10.98 -4.70 -30.53
N LYS A 2 -10.99 -5.75 -29.72
CA LYS A 2 -11.16 -5.63 -28.26
C LYS A 2 -9.94 -4.88 -27.73
N GLN A 3 -10.12 -3.67 -27.23
CA GLN A 3 -9.09 -2.98 -26.45
C GLN A 3 -8.69 -3.91 -25.31
N SER A 4 -7.47 -4.39 -25.33
CA SER A 4 -6.87 -5.13 -24.22
C SER A 4 -6.91 -4.20 -23.02
N VAL A 5 -7.78 -4.48 -22.06
CA VAL A 5 -7.81 -3.75 -20.79
C VAL A 5 -6.46 -4.00 -20.12
N GLY A 6 -5.61 -2.99 -20.06
CA GLY A 6 -4.27 -3.08 -19.48
C GLY A 6 -4.35 -3.58 -18.03
N HIS A 7 -3.44 -4.46 -17.65
CA HIS A 7 -3.35 -4.93 -16.27
C HIS A 7 -2.94 -3.77 -15.35
N ARG A 8 -3.41 -3.82 -14.10
CA ARG A 8 -3.12 -2.82 -13.08
C ARG A 8 -2.80 -3.48 -11.75
N ILE A 9 -1.61 -3.17 -11.25
CA ILE A 9 -1.08 -3.66 -9.98
C ILE A 9 -0.87 -2.48 -9.05
N PHE A 10 -1.26 -2.62 -7.80
CA PHE A 10 -1.05 -1.62 -6.77
C PHE A 10 0.10 -2.01 -5.85
N LEU A 11 1.04 -1.10 -5.68
CA LEU A 11 2.12 -1.17 -4.69
C LEU A 11 1.78 -0.21 -3.54
N LEU A 12 1.65 -0.75 -2.35
CA LEU A 12 1.29 0.02 -1.17
C LEU A 12 2.54 0.31 -0.35
N SER A 13 2.84 1.60 -0.16
CA SER A 13 3.92 1.96 0.77
C SER A 13 3.60 1.46 2.17
N PRO A 14 4.62 1.00 2.94
CA PRO A 14 4.41 0.34 4.22
C PRO A 14 3.84 1.28 5.29
N ALA A 15 3.36 0.68 6.38
CA ALA A 15 3.18 1.38 7.64
C ALA A 15 4.49 1.35 8.44
N TYR A 16 4.75 2.38 9.24
CA TYR A 16 5.93 2.43 10.08
C TYR A 16 5.81 1.43 11.23
N ALA A 17 6.73 0.46 11.28
CA ALA A 17 6.72 -0.63 12.25
C ALA A 17 7.39 -0.29 13.59
N GLY A 18 8.08 0.87 13.70
CA GLY A 18 8.71 1.36 14.95
C GLY A 18 7.82 2.32 15.77
N GLY A 19 6.57 2.58 15.34
CA GLY A 19 5.67 3.54 15.99
C GLY A 19 4.97 2.99 17.23
N GLU A 20 4.19 3.85 17.92
CA GLU A 20 3.50 3.51 19.17
C GLU A 20 2.54 2.31 18.99
N ARG A 21 1.79 2.25 17.90
CA ARG A 21 0.88 1.14 17.63
C ARG A 21 1.61 -0.19 17.41
N ALA A 22 2.79 -0.16 16.80
CA ALA A 22 3.63 -1.36 16.70
C ALA A 22 4.11 -1.80 18.09
N ARG A 23 4.57 -0.87 18.91
CA ARG A 23 4.95 -1.16 20.31
C ARG A 23 3.80 -1.76 21.10
N MET A 24 2.55 -1.31 20.90
CA MET A 24 1.38 -1.93 21.53
C MET A 24 1.21 -3.41 21.15
N ILE A 25 1.39 -3.76 19.88
CA ILE A 25 1.33 -5.16 19.41
C ILE A 25 2.50 -5.97 19.97
N LEU A 26 3.71 -5.40 19.95
CA LEU A 26 4.95 -6.07 20.31
C LEU A 26 5.06 -6.34 21.82
N ARG A 27 4.27 -5.65 22.66
CA ARG A 27 4.17 -5.96 24.09
C ARG A 27 3.62 -7.38 24.28
N GLY A 28 4.36 -8.23 24.97
CA GLY A 28 4.01 -9.65 25.16
C GLY A 28 2.64 -9.88 25.81
N GLN A 29 2.13 -8.91 26.56
CA GLN A 29 0.86 -8.96 27.29
C GLN A 29 -0.35 -8.45 26.50
N ALA A 30 -0.18 -7.98 25.25
CA ALA A 30 -1.29 -7.47 24.44
C ALA A 30 -2.33 -8.57 24.17
N GLN A 31 -3.59 -8.35 24.59
CA GLN A 31 -4.66 -9.35 24.52
C GLN A 31 -5.72 -9.07 23.45
N PHE A 32 -5.64 -7.96 22.73
CA PHE A 32 -6.59 -7.68 21.65
C PHE A 32 -6.46 -8.66 20.48
N PRO A 33 -7.52 -8.87 19.67
CA PRO A 33 -7.60 -9.96 18.70
C PRO A 33 -6.40 -10.04 17.74
N LEU A 34 -5.98 -8.91 17.16
CA LEU A 34 -4.87 -8.88 16.20
C LEU A 34 -3.53 -9.31 16.86
N ALA A 35 -3.26 -8.87 18.08
CA ALA A 35 -2.04 -9.25 18.80
C ALA A 35 -2.03 -10.76 19.15
N ARG A 36 -3.17 -11.32 19.53
CA ARG A 36 -3.31 -12.77 19.75
C ARG A 36 -3.12 -13.55 18.43
N GLN A 37 -3.69 -13.06 17.35
CA GLN A 37 -3.58 -13.68 16.02
C GLN A 37 -2.12 -13.72 15.53
N LEU A 38 -1.37 -12.61 15.68
CA LEU A 38 0.05 -12.53 15.31
C LEU A 38 0.93 -13.50 16.09
N ARG A 39 0.59 -13.79 17.35
CA ARG A 39 1.29 -14.79 18.18
C ARG A 39 0.81 -16.21 17.91
N GLY A 40 -0.34 -16.38 17.32
CA GLY A 40 -0.91 -17.69 17.01
C GLY A 40 -0.23 -18.36 15.81
N LYS A 41 -0.45 -19.66 15.68
CA LYS A 41 0.13 -20.48 14.58
C LYS A 41 -0.23 -19.97 13.18
N SER A 42 -1.39 -19.35 13.01
CA SER A 42 -1.85 -18.88 11.70
C SER A 42 -1.32 -17.50 11.29
N GLY A 43 -0.76 -16.71 12.22
CA GLY A 43 -0.38 -15.31 11.95
C GLY A 43 -1.55 -14.43 11.56
N ALA A 44 -1.30 -13.20 11.08
CA ALA A 44 -2.30 -12.26 10.60
C ALA A 44 -1.94 -11.72 9.21
N PRO A 45 -2.91 -11.40 8.33
CA PRO A 45 -2.62 -10.75 7.06
C PRO A 45 -1.85 -9.45 7.26
N ILE A 46 -0.79 -9.22 6.47
CA ILE A 46 -0.02 -7.97 6.58
C ILE A 46 -0.89 -6.74 6.35
N ALA A 47 -1.92 -6.85 5.51
CA ALA A 47 -2.89 -5.79 5.30
C ALA A 47 -3.59 -5.36 6.58
N ASP A 48 -3.97 -6.30 7.44
CA ASP A 48 -4.65 -6.02 8.71
C ASP A 48 -3.69 -5.42 9.73
N VAL A 49 -2.47 -5.97 9.79
CA VAL A 49 -1.40 -5.45 10.66
C VAL A 49 -1.06 -4.01 10.28
N PHE A 50 -0.79 -3.73 9.01
CA PHE A 50 -0.44 -2.38 8.55
C PHE A 50 -1.62 -1.41 8.63
N THR A 51 -2.86 -1.90 8.51
CA THR A 51 -4.06 -1.10 8.78
C THR A 51 -4.14 -0.69 10.25
N PHE A 52 -3.81 -1.58 11.17
CA PHE A 52 -3.74 -1.24 12.59
C PHE A 52 -2.64 -0.20 12.86
N LEU A 53 -1.46 -0.37 12.27
CA LEU A 53 -0.32 0.54 12.48
C LEU A 53 -0.58 1.95 11.96
N SER A 54 -1.11 2.07 10.75
CA SER A 54 -1.25 3.35 10.03
C SER A 54 -2.70 3.90 10.00
N GLY A 55 -3.68 3.13 10.46
CA GLY A 55 -5.07 3.54 10.57
C GLY A 55 -5.70 3.91 9.22
N LEU A 56 -6.29 5.11 9.13
CA LEU A 56 -7.09 5.55 7.99
C LEU A 56 -6.34 5.48 6.66
N TYR A 57 -5.07 5.84 6.65
CA TYR A 57 -4.30 5.89 5.40
C TYR A 57 -4.10 4.50 4.81
N PHE A 58 -3.64 3.52 5.60
CA PHE A 58 -3.42 2.18 5.06
C PHE A 58 -4.73 1.45 4.75
N ARG A 59 -5.77 1.67 5.57
CA ARG A 59 -7.13 1.18 5.29
C ARG A 59 -7.63 1.70 3.94
N GLY A 60 -7.41 2.98 3.65
CA GLY A 60 -7.74 3.58 2.35
C GLY A 60 -7.00 2.92 1.19
N LYS A 61 -5.67 2.70 1.34
CA LYS A 61 -4.86 2.01 0.32
C LYS A 61 -5.40 0.62 0.01
N ILE A 62 -5.69 -0.19 1.04
CA ILE A 62 -6.19 -1.56 0.86
C ILE A 62 -7.57 -1.55 0.20
N ALA A 63 -8.51 -0.73 0.67
CA ALA A 63 -9.84 -0.65 0.10
C ALA A 63 -9.81 -0.26 -1.38
N TYR A 64 -9.04 0.79 -1.69
CA TYR A 64 -8.89 1.31 -3.05
C TYR A 64 -8.21 0.29 -3.98
N ALA A 65 -7.09 -0.28 -3.56
CA ALA A 65 -6.36 -1.25 -4.36
C ALA A 65 -7.20 -2.50 -4.65
N LYS A 66 -7.96 -3.01 -3.67
CA LYS A 66 -8.87 -4.14 -3.87
C LYS A 66 -10.01 -3.83 -4.86
N ALA A 67 -10.53 -2.60 -4.86
CA ALA A 67 -11.61 -2.20 -5.76
C ALA A 67 -11.15 -2.10 -7.23
N PHE A 68 -9.89 -1.69 -7.47
CA PHE A 68 -9.43 -1.31 -8.81
C PHE A 68 -8.29 -2.17 -9.37
N ALA A 69 -7.79 -3.16 -8.64
CA ALA A 69 -6.75 -4.04 -9.14
C ALA A 69 -7.26 -4.93 -10.31
N ARG A 70 -6.42 -5.06 -11.33
CA ARG A 70 -6.68 -5.87 -12.54
C ARG A 70 -5.40 -6.63 -12.90
N ALA A 71 -5.04 -7.60 -12.07
CA ALA A 71 -3.80 -8.35 -12.24
C ALA A 71 -3.89 -9.40 -13.34
N PRO A 72 -2.78 -9.70 -14.02
CA PRO A 72 -2.70 -10.88 -14.88
C PRO A 72 -2.86 -12.14 -14.06
N ARG A 73 -3.31 -13.22 -14.71
CA ARG A 73 -3.51 -14.51 -14.05
C ARG A 73 -2.22 -14.98 -13.36
N GLY A 74 -2.34 -15.46 -12.14
CA GLY A 74 -1.20 -15.92 -11.33
C GLY A 74 -0.32 -14.82 -10.73
N THR A 75 -0.77 -13.54 -10.77
CA THR A 75 -0.08 -12.41 -10.14
C THR A 75 -1.02 -11.73 -9.15
N SER A 76 -0.49 -11.29 -7.99
CA SER A 76 -1.28 -10.48 -7.06
C SER A 76 -1.48 -9.07 -7.60
N GLY A 77 -2.70 -8.56 -7.51
CA GLY A 77 -3.04 -7.18 -7.86
C GLY A 77 -2.73 -6.17 -6.76
N VAL A 78 -2.46 -6.63 -5.53
CA VAL A 78 -2.23 -5.76 -4.37
C VAL A 78 -1.01 -6.26 -3.62
N LEU A 79 0.09 -5.53 -3.74
CA LEU A 79 1.37 -5.84 -3.11
C LEU A 79 1.74 -4.77 -2.10
N VAL A 80 2.30 -5.19 -0.99
CA VAL A 80 2.78 -4.32 0.08
C VAL A 80 4.31 -4.27 0.02
N ILE A 81 4.87 -3.07 0.01
CA ILE A 81 6.30 -2.85 0.19
C ILE A 81 6.63 -3.12 1.67
N THR A 82 7.66 -3.90 1.92
CA THR A 82 8.11 -4.24 3.27
C THR A 82 9.57 -3.81 3.50
N PRO A 83 9.98 -3.61 4.75
CA PRO A 83 11.36 -3.22 5.05
C PRO A 83 12.42 -4.28 4.69
N THR A 84 12.09 -5.58 4.73
CA THR A 84 13.08 -6.66 4.59
C THR A 84 12.70 -7.74 3.58
N ARG A 85 11.42 -7.81 3.17
CA ARG A 85 10.91 -8.92 2.33
C ARG A 85 10.43 -8.47 0.95
N GLY A 86 10.82 -7.25 0.52
CA GLY A 86 10.46 -6.73 -0.80
C GLY A 86 8.96 -6.51 -0.97
N LEU A 87 8.39 -7.04 -2.05
CA LEU A 87 6.98 -6.92 -2.41
C LEU A 87 6.22 -8.19 -2.06
N ILE A 88 5.33 -8.14 -1.08
CA ILE A 88 4.53 -9.31 -0.70
C ILE A 88 3.03 -9.08 -0.90
N ASP A 89 2.28 -10.14 -1.18
CA ASP A 89 0.82 -10.06 -1.33
C ASP A 89 0.19 -9.51 -0.04
N ALA A 90 -0.76 -8.61 -0.17
CA ALA A 90 -1.45 -8.01 0.96
C ALA A 90 -2.14 -9.03 1.89
N ARG A 91 -2.43 -10.23 1.38
CA ARG A 91 -3.02 -11.36 2.14
C ARG A 91 -1.97 -12.22 2.84
N THR A 92 -0.67 -12.03 2.54
CA THR A 92 0.40 -12.81 3.18
C THR A 92 0.28 -12.70 4.69
N ARG A 93 0.29 -13.85 5.34
CA ARG A 93 0.22 -13.91 6.80
C ARG A 93 1.61 -13.73 7.38
N ILE A 94 1.70 -12.83 8.34
CA ILE A 94 2.91 -12.54 9.09
C ILE A 94 2.70 -12.86 10.57
N HIS A 95 3.79 -13.08 11.28
CA HIS A 95 3.83 -13.35 12.71
C HIS A 95 4.49 -12.19 13.47
N LEU A 96 4.52 -12.32 14.77
CA LEU A 96 5.09 -11.29 15.64
C LEU A 96 6.58 -11.04 15.36
N ASP A 97 7.33 -12.09 15.03
CA ASP A 97 8.75 -12.00 14.72
C ASP A 97 9.00 -11.29 13.39
N ASP A 98 8.12 -11.47 12.40
CA ASP A 98 8.16 -10.72 11.16
C ASP A 98 7.97 -9.21 11.39
N LEU A 99 7.06 -8.86 12.31
CA LEU A 99 6.86 -7.45 12.68
C LEU A 99 8.04 -6.87 13.45
N ARG A 100 8.72 -7.67 14.28
CA ARG A 100 9.97 -7.27 14.94
C ARG A 100 11.07 -7.00 13.91
N GLU A 101 11.28 -7.92 12.98
CA GLU A 101 12.21 -7.78 11.87
C GLU A 101 11.94 -6.48 11.08
N PHE A 102 10.68 -6.17 10.76
CA PHE A 102 10.31 -4.93 10.08
C PHE A 102 10.58 -3.67 10.91
N ALA A 103 10.53 -3.77 12.24
CA ALA A 103 10.81 -2.64 13.13
C ALA A 103 12.30 -2.34 13.28
N GLU A 104 13.18 -3.31 12.98
CA GLU A 104 14.64 -3.19 13.09
C GLU A 104 15.30 -2.58 11.84
N VAL A 105 14.55 -2.44 10.74
CA VAL A 105 15.11 -1.97 9.47
C VAL A 105 14.36 -0.74 9.00
N ASP A 106 15.06 0.38 8.97
CA ASP A 106 14.54 1.60 8.33
C ASP A 106 14.53 1.45 6.81
N ILE A 107 13.49 1.98 6.19
CA ILE A 107 13.42 2.03 4.74
C ILE A 107 14.35 3.13 4.24
N HIS A 108 15.50 2.69 3.75
CA HIS A 108 16.53 3.57 3.21
C HIS A 108 17.10 2.96 1.93
N GLU A 109 17.28 3.79 0.90
CA GLU A 109 17.72 3.35 -0.43
C GLU A 109 19.09 2.68 -0.44
N ASN A 110 19.94 2.99 0.53
CA ASN A 110 21.29 2.43 0.66
C ASN A 110 21.37 1.22 1.61
N ASP A 111 20.27 0.85 2.30
CA ASP A 111 20.27 -0.35 3.16
C ASP A 111 20.03 -1.60 2.29
N PRO A 112 21.01 -2.52 2.19
CA PRO A 112 20.88 -3.71 1.36
C PRO A 112 19.78 -4.66 1.85
N ARG A 113 19.45 -4.65 3.15
CA ARG A 113 18.37 -5.47 3.72
C ARG A 113 17.01 -5.08 3.15
N TYR A 114 16.83 -3.80 2.83
CA TYR A 114 15.65 -3.26 2.16
C TYR A 114 15.79 -3.31 0.63
N ARG A 115 16.93 -2.80 0.11
CA ARG A 115 17.11 -2.55 -1.32
C ARG A 115 17.10 -3.83 -2.15
N MET A 116 17.82 -4.88 -1.70
CA MET A 116 17.97 -6.10 -2.50
C MET A 116 16.63 -6.85 -2.67
N PRO A 117 15.82 -7.09 -1.63
CA PRO A 117 14.53 -7.77 -1.79
C PRO A 117 13.55 -7.01 -2.68
N ILE A 118 13.42 -5.69 -2.52
CA ILE A 118 12.48 -4.90 -3.33
C ILE A 118 12.91 -4.84 -4.80
N ASP A 119 14.20 -4.71 -5.10
CA ASP A 119 14.72 -4.71 -6.48
C ASP A 119 14.50 -6.07 -7.15
N ARG A 120 14.81 -7.17 -6.45
CA ARG A 120 14.54 -8.53 -6.93
C ARG A 120 13.08 -8.70 -7.32
N ASP A 121 12.17 -8.35 -6.43
CA ASP A 121 10.74 -8.59 -6.62
C ASP A 121 10.14 -7.65 -7.67
N ALA A 122 10.57 -6.39 -7.70
CA ALA A 122 10.17 -5.44 -8.74
C ALA A 122 10.61 -5.91 -10.14
N ARG A 123 11.84 -6.44 -10.27
CA ARG A 123 12.34 -7.01 -11.51
C ARG A 123 11.55 -8.25 -11.94
N LEU A 124 11.25 -9.15 -11.02
CA LEU A 124 10.44 -10.34 -11.30
C LEU A 124 9.02 -9.98 -11.70
N LEU A 125 8.41 -9.00 -11.04
CA LEU A 125 7.10 -8.48 -11.39
C LEU A 125 7.13 -7.82 -12.79
N GLY A 126 8.13 -6.99 -13.05
CA GLY A 126 8.29 -6.29 -14.33
C GLY A 126 8.34 -7.23 -15.54
N LYS A 127 8.95 -8.42 -15.38
CA LYS A 127 9.00 -9.47 -16.41
C LYS A 127 7.64 -10.13 -16.69
N LYS A 128 6.72 -10.11 -15.73
CA LYS A 128 5.37 -10.69 -15.87
C LYS A 128 4.35 -9.71 -16.46
N LEU A 129 4.70 -8.45 -16.54
CA LEU A 129 3.81 -7.38 -16.98
C LEU A 129 4.13 -6.96 -18.42
N SER A 130 3.09 -6.79 -19.23
CA SER A 130 3.21 -6.19 -20.56
C SER A 130 3.50 -4.68 -20.47
N ASP A 131 3.91 -4.08 -21.59
CA ASP A 131 4.16 -2.63 -21.67
C ASP A 131 2.91 -1.78 -21.47
N GLN A 132 1.73 -2.36 -21.69
CA GLN A 132 0.43 -1.71 -21.44
C GLN A 132 -0.03 -1.82 -19.97
N SER A 133 0.71 -2.53 -19.14
CA SER A 133 0.37 -2.67 -17.72
C SER A 133 0.76 -1.43 -16.94
N GLU A 134 -0.03 -1.09 -15.92
CA GLU A 134 0.22 0.01 -15.00
C GLU A 134 0.59 -0.53 -13.61
N VAL A 135 1.60 0.04 -13.00
CA VAL A 135 2.01 -0.22 -11.62
C VAL A 135 1.75 1.05 -10.81
N ILE A 136 0.75 1.01 -9.94
CA ILE A 136 0.28 2.20 -9.23
C ILE A 136 0.86 2.22 -7.81
N LEU A 137 1.69 3.21 -7.51
CA LEU A 137 2.23 3.44 -6.18
C LEU A 137 1.24 4.22 -5.33
N LEU A 138 0.67 3.57 -4.31
CA LEU A 138 -0.11 4.22 -3.27
C LEU A 138 0.81 4.60 -2.10
N GLY A 139 1.55 5.67 -2.27
CA GLY A 139 2.56 6.16 -1.33
C GLY A 139 2.98 7.59 -1.61
N SER A 140 3.95 8.07 -0.85
CA SER A 140 4.62 9.35 -1.16
C SER A 140 5.62 9.13 -2.28
N ILE A 141 5.66 10.04 -3.24
CA ILE A 141 6.69 10.11 -4.27
C ILE A 141 7.75 11.17 -3.96
N ALA A 142 7.66 11.82 -2.79
CA ALA A 142 8.51 12.95 -2.40
C ALA A 142 9.93 12.54 -1.96
N THR A 143 10.18 11.25 -1.78
CA THR A 143 11.49 10.74 -1.36
C THR A 143 11.88 9.55 -2.22
N GLY A 144 13.19 9.39 -2.49
CA GLY A 144 13.75 8.27 -3.26
C GLY A 144 13.62 6.90 -2.61
N LYS A 145 13.15 6.82 -1.35
CA LYS A 145 13.16 5.60 -0.52
C LYS A 145 12.75 4.32 -1.26
N TYR A 146 11.67 4.37 -2.04
CA TYR A 146 11.24 3.27 -2.91
C TYR A 146 11.02 3.71 -4.36
N VAL A 147 10.93 5.01 -4.62
CA VAL A 147 10.67 5.55 -5.96
C VAL A 147 11.78 5.15 -6.93
N ASP A 148 13.04 5.32 -6.54
CA ASP A 148 14.19 5.08 -7.42
C ASP A 148 14.28 3.61 -7.86
N VAL A 149 14.15 2.68 -6.93
CA VAL A 149 14.18 1.25 -7.25
C VAL A 149 12.98 0.83 -8.11
N LEU A 150 11.81 1.39 -7.84
CA LEU A 150 10.62 1.07 -8.62
C LEU A 150 10.68 1.70 -10.03
N LEU A 151 11.16 2.93 -10.16
CA LEU A 151 11.38 3.57 -11.47
C LEU A 151 12.40 2.82 -12.33
N ALA A 152 13.50 2.35 -11.73
CA ALA A 152 14.50 1.56 -12.44
C ALA A 152 13.92 0.27 -13.05
N ASN A 153 12.89 -0.31 -12.43
CA ASN A 153 12.28 -1.57 -12.87
C ASN A 153 11.02 -1.40 -13.72
N PHE A 154 10.24 -0.34 -13.50
CA PHE A 154 8.95 -0.16 -14.17
C PHE A 154 8.92 1.02 -15.16
N GLY A 155 9.86 1.97 -15.06
CA GLY A 155 9.93 3.13 -15.94
C GLY A 155 8.61 3.90 -16.00
N GLN A 156 8.13 4.17 -17.21
CA GLN A 156 6.88 4.89 -17.47
C GLN A 156 5.61 4.15 -16.99
N ARG A 157 5.70 2.86 -16.75
CA ARG A 157 4.59 2.07 -16.18
C ARG A 157 4.35 2.34 -14.71
N LEU A 158 5.34 2.91 -13.99
CA LEU A 158 5.17 3.35 -12.61
C LEU A 158 4.37 4.64 -12.57
N ARG A 159 3.21 4.59 -11.94
CA ARG A 159 2.28 5.71 -11.84
C ARG A 159 1.85 5.95 -10.40
N PHE A 160 1.24 7.08 -10.14
CA PHE A 160 0.66 7.44 -8.84
C PHE A 160 -0.61 8.27 -9.05
N PRO A 161 -1.55 8.32 -8.06
CA PRO A 161 -2.74 9.15 -8.17
C PRO A 161 -2.39 10.63 -8.21
N ALA A 162 -2.85 11.35 -9.25
CA ALA A 162 -2.63 12.78 -9.43
C ALA A 162 -3.10 13.60 -8.21
N ASP A 163 -4.23 13.19 -7.64
CA ASP A 163 -4.84 13.82 -6.48
C ASP A 163 -4.02 13.70 -5.18
N PHE A 164 -2.93 12.93 -5.16
CA PHE A 164 -2.07 12.81 -3.98
C PHE A 164 -1.13 14.01 -3.80
N VAL A 165 -0.88 14.78 -4.87
CA VAL A 165 -0.04 15.98 -4.81
C VAL A 165 -0.64 16.98 -3.84
N GLY A 166 0.16 17.48 -2.91
CA GLY A 166 -0.27 18.45 -1.87
C GLY A 166 -1.18 17.89 -0.77
N ARG A 167 -1.61 16.62 -0.82
CA ARG A 167 -2.42 16.01 0.24
C ARG A 167 -1.57 15.27 1.26
N GLY A 168 -1.88 15.44 2.54
CA GLY A 168 -1.32 14.61 3.62
C GLY A 168 -2.03 13.25 3.73
N ASP A 169 -1.42 12.32 4.47
CA ASP A 169 -1.84 10.92 4.57
C ASP A 169 -3.30 10.70 4.99
N MET A 170 -3.80 11.46 5.96
CA MET A 170 -5.19 11.36 6.39
C MET A 170 -6.15 11.75 5.27
N SER A 171 -5.83 12.81 4.50
CA SER A 171 -6.65 13.24 3.36
C SER A 171 -6.60 12.22 2.21
N ARG A 172 -5.42 11.66 1.92
CA ARG A 172 -5.26 10.58 0.93
C ARG A 172 -6.07 9.34 1.33
N GLY A 173 -6.01 8.95 2.61
CA GLY A 173 -6.77 7.81 3.14
C GLY A 173 -8.29 8.02 2.99
N GLY A 174 -8.80 9.18 3.37
CA GLY A 174 -10.20 9.53 3.22
C GLY A 174 -10.67 9.58 1.75
N LEU A 175 -9.83 10.13 0.85
CA LEU A 175 -10.10 10.15 -0.59
C LEU A 175 -10.22 8.73 -1.15
N MET A 176 -9.23 7.88 -0.89
CA MET A 176 -9.24 6.50 -1.38
C MET A 176 -10.44 5.69 -0.90
N LEU A 177 -10.86 5.87 0.37
CA LEU A 177 -12.06 5.19 0.89
C LEU A 177 -13.33 5.64 0.17
N ARG A 178 -13.45 6.94 -0.14
CA ARG A 178 -14.60 7.45 -0.91
C ARG A 178 -14.61 6.89 -2.32
N CYS A 179 -13.47 6.96 -3.00
CA CYS A 179 -13.31 6.43 -4.35
C CYS A 179 -13.63 4.93 -4.43
N ALA A 180 -13.20 4.15 -3.44
CA ALA A 180 -13.51 2.73 -3.37
C ALA A 180 -15.02 2.47 -3.14
N ALA A 181 -15.66 3.26 -2.26
CA ALA A 181 -17.10 3.14 -1.99
C ALA A 181 -17.95 3.55 -3.19
N ASP A 182 -17.53 4.59 -3.93
CA ASP A 182 -18.24 5.10 -5.09
C ASP A 182 -17.90 4.36 -6.38
N LEU A 183 -16.94 3.42 -6.34
CA LEU A 183 -16.34 2.77 -7.52
C LEU A 183 -15.81 3.77 -8.56
N GLN A 184 -15.34 4.92 -8.08
CA GLN A 184 -14.78 5.99 -8.90
C GLN A 184 -13.27 5.99 -8.81
N GLU A 185 -12.62 5.57 -9.88
CA GLU A 185 -11.16 5.45 -9.94
C GLU A 185 -10.51 6.84 -10.12
N LEU A 186 -9.36 7.04 -9.44
CA LEU A 186 -8.55 8.24 -9.57
C LEU A 186 -7.77 8.24 -10.89
N SER A 187 -7.39 9.43 -11.36
CA SER A 187 -6.47 9.57 -12.49
C SER A 187 -5.03 9.31 -12.04
N TYR A 188 -4.24 8.65 -12.90
CA TYR A 188 -2.85 8.31 -12.60
C TYR A 188 -1.88 9.04 -13.54
N LEU A 189 -0.83 9.60 -12.96
CA LEU A 189 0.28 10.22 -13.67
C LEU A 189 1.53 9.36 -13.57
N PRO A 190 2.41 9.36 -14.60
CA PRO A 190 3.74 8.75 -14.47
C PRO A 190 4.51 9.37 -13.31
N VAL A 191 5.24 8.54 -12.56
CA VAL A 191 6.14 9.03 -11.50
C VAL A 191 7.38 9.70 -12.09
N ALA A 192 7.85 9.21 -13.24
CA ALA A 192 8.97 9.81 -13.97
C ALA A 192 8.61 11.25 -14.39
N GLY A 193 9.38 12.21 -13.91
CA GLY A 193 9.16 13.64 -14.20
C GLY A 193 7.99 14.29 -13.47
N ALA A 194 7.40 13.60 -12.48
CA ALA A 194 6.26 14.13 -11.73
C ALA A 194 6.64 15.33 -10.87
N ILE A 195 5.72 16.30 -10.77
CA ILE A 195 5.81 17.39 -9.80
C ILE A 195 5.52 16.81 -8.41
N VAL A 196 6.56 16.78 -7.56
CA VAL A 196 6.50 16.16 -6.23
C VAL A 196 5.76 17.05 -5.23
N ASN A 197 5.91 18.37 -5.36
CA ASN A 197 5.31 19.37 -4.48
C ASN A 197 4.25 20.17 -5.23
N GLY A 198 3.08 20.30 -4.63
CA GLY A 198 1.99 21.07 -5.20
C GLY A 198 1.18 21.84 -4.14
N LYS A 199 0.36 22.79 -4.58
CA LYS A 199 -0.56 23.52 -3.71
C LYS A 199 -1.50 22.53 -3.02
N ARG A 200 -1.70 22.72 -1.71
CA ARG A 200 -2.62 21.89 -0.94
C ARG A 200 -4.04 22.02 -1.48
N PRO A 201 -4.66 20.92 -1.94
CA PRO A 201 -6.03 20.97 -2.42
C PRO A 201 -7.03 21.20 -1.27
N PRO A 202 -8.26 21.62 -1.56
CA PRO A 202 -9.30 21.81 -0.58
C PRO A 202 -9.52 20.57 0.29
N LYS A 203 -9.94 20.77 1.53
CA LYS A 203 -10.34 19.67 2.41
C LYS A 203 -11.52 18.91 1.79
N LEU A 204 -11.51 17.60 1.95
CA LEU A 204 -12.67 16.79 1.54
C LEU A 204 -13.89 17.20 2.38
N ALA A 205 -15.00 17.51 1.73
CA ALA A 205 -16.23 17.82 2.42
C ALA A 205 -16.66 16.66 3.34
N PRO A 206 -17.22 16.89 4.55
CA PRO A 206 -17.71 15.82 5.39
C PRO A 206 -18.78 15.00 4.65
N ARG A 207 -18.70 13.68 4.70
CA ARG A 207 -19.80 12.80 4.28
C ARG A 207 -20.61 12.42 5.52
N ARG A 208 -21.88 12.73 5.53
CA ARG A 208 -22.82 12.13 6.47
C ARG A 208 -23.02 10.69 6.03
N TYR A 209 -22.67 9.74 6.88
CA TYR A 209 -22.97 8.33 6.65
C TYR A 209 -24.48 8.16 6.90
N THR A 210 -25.27 8.06 5.85
CA THR A 210 -26.69 7.70 5.91
C THR A 210 -26.84 6.17 5.87
N GLY A 211 -25.96 5.44 6.56
CA GLY A 211 -26.06 4.00 6.70
C GLY A 211 -27.15 3.69 7.73
N HIS A 212 -28.28 3.14 7.29
CA HIS A 212 -29.15 2.36 8.16
C HIS A 212 -28.31 1.22 8.74
N PHE A 213 -28.00 1.30 10.03
CA PHE A 213 -27.70 0.09 10.79
C PHE A 213 -29.01 -0.71 10.78
N ALA A 214 -29.09 -1.74 9.94
CA ALA A 214 -30.09 -2.77 10.15
C ALA A 214 -29.76 -3.38 11.52
N SER A 215 -30.52 -2.98 12.55
CA SER A 215 -30.62 -3.72 13.79
C SER A 215 -31.20 -5.08 13.43
N GLY A 216 -30.32 -6.09 13.34
CA GLY A 216 -30.75 -7.48 13.28
C GLY A 216 -31.28 -7.85 14.66
N ASP A 217 -32.57 -8.21 14.71
CA ASP A 217 -33.23 -8.96 15.76
C ASP A 217 -32.60 -10.35 15.89
#